data_fc2dd3a165e99d8e855fb727eba61050
#
_entry.id   fc2dd3a165e99d8e855fb727eba61050
#
_cell.length_a   1.000
_cell.length_b   1.000
_cell.length_c   1.000
_cell.angle_alpha   90.00
_cell.angle_beta   90.00
_cell.angle_gamma   90.00
#
_symmetry.space_group_name_H-M   'P 1'
#
loop_
_entity.id
_entity.type
_entity.pdbx_description
1 polymer ?
#
loop_
_entity_poly.entity_id
_entity_poly.type
_entity_poly.pdbx_seq_one_letter_code
_entity_poly.pdbx_strand_id
1 'polypeptide(L)'
;HLKAYGVAYWALEREIVMEWLLNYRGGSFLFPHHSLIEEELIVRGISYSVLPDVKVKKIKSDIANPEANMEVVQLEKAPKIAVYTPTGKQPWDDAVTLVLTYAEIPYEEIYDSTVVMNGLPEFDWLHLHHEDFTGQYGKFYRAYHTQSWYQKQVRDNEATAKKLGFKKVSELKLNVAIRIREFVAGGGFLFTMCSGTDSYDIALSAMNTDICEHMYDHDPSTPYFQSQIDYTD
;
A
#
# COMPACT_ATOMS: atom_id res chain seq x y z
N HIS A 1 8.53 -8.81 16.62
CA HIS A 1 9.52 -8.99 15.54
C HIS A 1 9.36 -8.01 14.36
N LEU A 2 8.35 -7.12 14.36
CA LEU A 2 8.18 -6.10 13.30
C LEU A 2 9.40 -5.17 13.19
N LYS A 3 10.05 -4.83 14.30
CA LYS A 3 11.27 -4.01 14.31
C LYS A 3 12.45 -4.64 13.54
N ALA A 4 12.46 -5.95 13.32
CA ALA A 4 13.48 -6.59 12.50
C ALA A 4 13.40 -6.14 11.04
N TYR A 5 12.17 -5.89 10.53
CA TYR A 5 11.96 -5.30 9.19
C TYR A 5 12.47 -3.86 9.14
N GLY A 6 12.31 -3.10 10.23
CA GLY A 6 12.88 -1.75 10.32
C GLY A 6 14.40 -1.74 10.29
N VAL A 7 15.08 -2.71 10.93
CA VAL A 7 16.54 -2.85 10.81
C VAL A 7 16.94 -3.24 9.38
N ALA A 8 16.18 -4.13 8.75
CA ALA A 8 16.42 -4.48 7.34
C ALA A 8 16.29 -3.25 6.44
N TYR A 9 15.24 -2.46 6.60
CA TYR A 9 15.06 -1.22 5.87
C TYR A 9 16.20 -0.22 6.13
N TRP A 10 16.55 0.01 7.41
CA TRP A 10 17.65 0.88 7.83
C TRP A 10 19.00 0.48 7.23
N ALA A 11 19.27 -0.81 7.10
CA ALA A 11 20.49 -1.30 6.47
C ALA A 11 20.49 -1.07 4.95
N LEU A 12 19.33 -1.29 4.29
CA LEU A 12 19.18 -1.03 2.84
C LEU A 12 19.33 0.46 2.50
N GLU A 13 18.85 1.38 3.36
CA GLU A 13 19.11 2.83 3.20
C GLU A 13 20.61 3.19 3.24
N ARG A 14 21.44 2.30 3.80
CA ARG A 14 22.89 2.44 3.89
C ARG A 14 23.63 1.57 2.87
N GLU A 15 22.91 1.13 1.83
CA GLU A 15 23.45 0.29 0.76
C GLU A 15 24.04 -1.05 1.27
N ILE A 16 23.61 -1.52 2.44
CA ILE A 16 24.02 -2.82 2.97
C ILE A 16 23.09 -3.87 2.39
N VAL A 17 23.57 -4.58 1.39
CA VAL A 17 22.86 -5.72 0.77
C VAL A 17 22.73 -6.85 1.79
N MET A 18 21.54 -7.44 1.85
CA MET A 18 21.24 -8.53 2.76
C MET A 18 20.36 -9.59 2.12
N GLU A 19 20.11 -10.67 2.81
CA GLU A 19 19.25 -11.74 2.36
C GLU A 19 18.06 -11.91 3.30
N TRP A 20 16.88 -12.03 2.74
CA TRP A 20 15.68 -12.44 3.45
C TRP A 20 15.49 -13.95 3.27
N LEU A 21 15.57 -14.68 4.37
CA LEU A 21 15.36 -16.12 4.43
C LEU A 21 13.87 -16.36 4.66
N LEU A 22 13.09 -16.43 3.57
CA LEU A 22 11.64 -16.64 3.60
C LEU A 22 11.30 -17.96 4.27
N ASN A 23 10.36 -17.93 5.20
CA ASN A 23 9.88 -19.06 6.00
C ASN A 23 10.92 -19.77 6.86
N TYR A 24 12.21 -19.42 6.78
CA TYR A 24 13.20 -19.96 7.69
C TYR A 24 13.00 -19.40 9.09
N ARG A 25 12.63 -20.27 10.05
CA ARG A 25 12.27 -19.90 11.44
C ARG A 25 11.18 -18.81 11.53
N GLY A 26 10.22 -18.83 10.61
CA GLY A 26 9.16 -17.83 10.53
C GLY A 26 9.57 -16.52 9.83
N GLY A 27 10.64 -16.56 9.04
CA GLY A 27 11.25 -15.42 8.38
C GLY A 27 12.42 -14.83 9.17
N SER A 28 13.57 -14.76 8.55
CA SER A 28 14.80 -14.22 9.17
C SER A 28 15.57 -13.38 8.17
N PHE A 29 16.34 -12.42 8.66
CA PHE A 29 17.27 -11.66 7.84
C PHE A 29 18.70 -12.11 8.08
N LEU A 30 19.49 -12.21 7.02
CA LEU A 30 20.91 -12.53 7.06
C LEU A 30 21.71 -11.34 6.53
N PHE A 31 22.50 -10.75 7.42
CA PHE A 31 23.34 -9.59 7.11
C PHE A 31 24.81 -9.99 7.03
N PRO A 32 25.65 -9.29 6.26
CA PRO A 32 27.08 -9.30 6.47
C PRO A 32 27.39 -8.85 7.90
N HIS A 33 28.35 -9.50 8.55
CA HIS A 33 28.73 -9.12 9.90
C HIS A 33 29.35 -7.71 9.92
N HIS A 34 28.74 -6.81 10.69
CA HIS A 34 29.20 -5.45 10.89
C HIS A 34 28.78 -4.91 12.25
N SER A 35 29.68 -4.23 12.95
CA SER A 35 29.44 -3.70 14.31
C SER A 35 28.24 -2.75 14.36
N LEU A 36 28.06 -1.91 13.33
CA LEU A 36 26.90 -0.99 13.25
C LEU A 36 25.56 -1.74 13.21
N ILE A 37 25.51 -2.90 12.55
CA ILE A 37 24.27 -3.71 12.52
C ILE A 37 24.02 -4.32 13.89
N GLU A 38 25.06 -4.81 14.56
CA GLU A 38 24.92 -5.35 15.93
C GLU A 38 24.43 -4.29 16.91
N GLU A 39 25.00 -3.08 16.86
CA GLU A 39 24.57 -1.95 17.69
C GLU A 39 23.09 -1.63 17.44
N GLU A 40 22.65 -1.56 16.18
CA GLU A 40 21.26 -1.26 15.81
C GLU A 40 20.30 -2.37 16.29
N LEU A 41 20.69 -3.64 16.16
CA LEU A 41 19.91 -4.78 16.66
C LEU A 41 19.75 -4.73 18.19
N ILE A 42 20.81 -4.36 18.90
CA ILE A 42 20.80 -4.21 20.36
C ILE A 42 19.88 -3.05 20.77
N VAL A 43 20.03 -1.88 20.13
CA VAL A 43 19.23 -0.68 20.44
C VAL A 43 17.74 -0.94 20.23
N ARG A 44 17.37 -1.66 19.17
CA ARG A 44 15.97 -2.00 18.88
C ARG A 44 15.48 -3.26 19.59
N GLY A 45 16.32 -3.91 20.41
CA GLY A 45 15.97 -5.10 21.19
C GLY A 45 15.68 -6.33 20.34
N ILE A 46 16.40 -6.51 19.23
CA ILE A 46 16.23 -7.63 18.31
C ILE A 46 17.24 -8.73 18.62
N SER A 47 16.74 -9.95 18.76
CA SER A 47 17.61 -11.12 18.96
C SER A 47 18.34 -11.48 17.66
N TYR A 48 19.64 -11.67 17.76
CA TYR A 48 20.48 -12.06 16.63
C TYR A 48 21.53 -13.10 17.04
N SER A 49 22.20 -13.68 16.07
CA SER A 49 23.32 -14.59 16.26
C SER A 49 24.39 -14.37 15.22
N VAL A 50 25.62 -14.23 15.62
CA VAL A 50 26.77 -14.24 14.71
C VAL A 50 27.09 -15.69 14.34
N LEU A 51 27.13 -15.96 13.04
CA LEU A 51 27.32 -17.32 12.51
C LEU A 51 28.59 -17.41 11.67
N PRO A 52 29.38 -18.51 11.81
CA PRO A 52 30.45 -18.76 10.88
C PRO A 52 29.94 -19.19 9.51
N ASP A 53 30.70 -18.92 8.44
CA ASP A 53 30.35 -19.21 7.05
C ASP A 53 29.87 -20.64 6.78
N VAL A 54 30.43 -21.60 7.48
CA VAL A 54 30.03 -23.02 7.35
C VAL A 54 28.57 -23.21 7.76
N LYS A 55 28.13 -22.54 8.86
CA LYS A 55 26.71 -22.58 9.27
C LYS A 55 25.80 -21.85 8.31
N VAL A 56 26.24 -20.70 7.79
CA VAL A 56 25.48 -19.96 6.77
C VAL A 56 25.28 -20.81 5.51
N LYS A 57 26.33 -21.47 5.00
CA LYS A 57 26.24 -22.36 3.85
C LYS A 57 25.29 -23.52 4.10
N LYS A 58 25.30 -24.10 5.31
CA LYS A 58 24.37 -25.17 5.67
C LYS A 58 22.93 -24.67 5.67
N ILE A 59 22.63 -23.52 6.28
CA ILE A 59 21.28 -22.92 6.28
C ILE A 59 20.79 -22.70 4.86
N LYS A 60 21.61 -22.11 3.99
CA LYS A 60 21.23 -21.90 2.59
C LYS A 60 20.98 -23.21 1.83
N SER A 61 21.77 -24.24 2.12
CA SER A 61 21.56 -25.58 1.55
C SER A 61 20.25 -26.22 2.03
N ASP A 62 19.91 -26.04 3.32
CA ASP A 62 18.66 -26.54 3.89
C ASP A 62 17.44 -25.81 3.28
N ILE A 63 17.54 -24.48 3.04
CA ILE A 63 16.52 -23.66 2.38
C ILE A 63 16.36 -24.05 0.91
N ALA A 64 17.43 -24.36 0.22
CA ALA A 64 17.41 -24.74 -1.20
C ALA A 64 16.72 -26.09 -1.49
N ASN A 65 16.31 -26.83 -0.45
CA ASN A 65 15.52 -28.05 -0.63
C ASN A 65 14.12 -27.70 -1.18
N PRO A 66 13.71 -28.18 -2.37
CA PRO A 66 12.42 -27.84 -2.96
C PRO A 66 11.19 -28.17 -2.07
N GLU A 67 11.33 -29.13 -1.18
CA GLU A 67 10.25 -29.53 -0.25
C GLU A 67 10.15 -28.65 1.00
N ALA A 68 11.11 -27.75 1.22
CA ALA A 68 11.17 -26.96 2.43
C ALA A 68 10.21 -25.76 2.44
N ASN A 69 9.62 -25.38 1.29
CA ASN A 69 8.80 -24.17 1.11
C ASN A 69 9.49 -22.93 1.69
N MET A 70 10.76 -22.79 1.44
CA MET A 70 11.62 -21.69 1.86
C MET A 70 12.38 -21.13 0.68
N GLU A 71 12.81 -19.87 0.75
CA GLU A 71 13.60 -19.21 -0.29
C GLU A 71 14.59 -18.22 0.30
N VAL A 72 15.71 -17.99 -0.39
CA VAL A 72 16.65 -16.92 -0.09
C VAL A 72 16.43 -15.81 -1.08
N VAL A 73 15.92 -14.67 -0.63
CA VAL A 73 15.69 -13.47 -1.46
C VAL A 73 16.74 -12.43 -1.13
N GLN A 74 17.50 -12.00 -2.13
CA GLN A 74 18.45 -10.90 -1.98
C GLN A 74 17.70 -9.57 -1.96
N LEU A 75 17.99 -8.73 -0.97
CA LEU A 75 17.46 -7.38 -0.83
C LEU A 75 18.60 -6.39 -1.06
N GLU A 76 18.38 -5.46 -1.98
CA GLU A 76 19.44 -4.55 -2.48
C GLU A 76 19.12 -3.07 -2.25
N LYS A 77 17.84 -2.70 -2.17
CA LYS A 77 17.39 -1.30 -2.10
C LYS A 77 16.23 -1.14 -1.12
N ALA A 78 16.27 -0.08 -0.32
CA ALA A 78 15.13 0.37 0.46
C ALA A 78 14.09 1.01 -0.49
N PRO A 79 12.83 0.51 -0.53
CA PRO A 79 11.81 1.13 -1.36
C PRO A 79 11.35 2.46 -0.78
N LYS A 80 11.07 3.46 -1.61
CA LYS A 80 10.34 4.65 -1.23
C LYS A 80 8.84 4.32 -1.21
N ILE A 81 8.24 4.37 0.00
CA ILE A 81 6.88 3.86 0.25
C ILE A 81 5.89 5.02 0.32
N ALA A 82 4.81 4.92 -0.46
CA ALA A 82 3.62 5.74 -0.34
C ALA A 82 2.48 4.94 0.27
N VAL A 83 1.74 5.54 1.20
CA VAL A 83 0.47 5.02 1.71
C VAL A 83 -0.64 5.96 1.27
N TYR A 84 -1.58 5.45 0.49
CA TYR A 84 -2.72 6.22 0.02
C TYR A 84 -3.77 6.30 1.14
N THR A 85 -3.92 7.48 1.73
CA THR A 85 -4.78 7.69 2.88
C THR A 85 -5.32 9.13 2.93
N PRO A 86 -6.62 9.34 3.27
CA PRO A 86 -7.18 10.67 3.38
C PRO A 86 -6.58 11.44 4.55
N THR A 87 -6.38 12.74 4.38
CA THR A 87 -5.91 13.62 5.44
C THR A 87 -6.91 13.71 6.59
N GLY A 88 -6.41 13.72 7.83
CA GLY A 88 -7.23 13.92 9.03
C GLY A 88 -7.99 12.69 9.51
N LYS A 89 -7.63 11.51 9.03
CA LYS A 89 -8.15 10.25 9.54
C LYS A 89 -7.60 9.96 10.94
N GLN A 90 -8.34 9.17 11.71
CA GLN A 90 -7.92 8.80 13.05
C GLN A 90 -6.77 7.78 13.00
N PRO A 91 -5.79 7.83 13.91
CA PRO A 91 -4.63 6.94 13.87
C PRO A 91 -4.98 5.44 13.90
N TRP A 92 -6.10 5.07 14.49
CA TRP A 92 -6.56 3.67 14.58
C TRP A 92 -7.29 3.18 13.31
N ASP A 93 -7.59 4.06 12.37
CA ASP A 93 -8.24 3.68 11.11
C ASP A 93 -7.24 3.14 10.09
N ASP A 94 -5.93 3.25 10.38
CA ASP A 94 -4.87 2.81 9.50
C ASP A 94 -3.85 1.92 10.23
N ALA A 95 -4.13 0.62 10.22
CA ALA A 95 -3.23 -0.37 10.78
C ALA A 95 -1.87 -0.41 10.07
N VAL A 96 -1.81 -0.02 8.79
CA VAL A 96 -0.57 -0.04 7.99
C VAL A 96 0.37 1.08 8.41
N THR A 97 -0.10 2.32 8.49
CA THR A 97 0.71 3.44 8.96
C THR A 97 1.20 3.19 10.40
N LEU A 98 0.34 2.60 11.23
CA LEU A 98 0.70 2.23 12.60
C LEU A 98 1.82 1.17 12.63
N VAL A 99 1.73 0.14 11.79
CA VAL A 99 2.75 -0.92 11.68
C VAL A 99 4.07 -0.38 11.15
N LEU A 100 4.04 0.44 10.08
CA LEU A 100 5.25 1.06 9.53
C LEU A 100 5.92 1.97 10.54
N THR A 101 5.14 2.81 11.24
CA THR A 101 5.65 3.67 12.32
C THR A 101 6.26 2.85 13.46
N TYR A 102 5.61 1.77 13.91
CA TYR A 102 6.14 0.90 14.96
C TYR A 102 7.41 0.17 14.52
N ALA A 103 7.48 -0.25 13.26
CA ALA A 103 8.65 -0.89 12.67
C ALA A 103 9.78 0.11 12.39
N GLU A 104 9.50 1.42 12.48
CA GLU A 104 10.44 2.50 12.12
C GLU A 104 10.84 2.45 10.64
N ILE A 105 9.87 2.13 9.77
CA ILE A 105 10.01 2.16 8.32
C ILE A 105 9.41 3.47 7.82
N PRO A 106 10.18 4.35 7.15
CA PRO A 106 9.68 5.60 6.61
C PRO A 106 8.65 5.37 5.51
N TYR A 107 7.63 6.21 5.48
CA TYR A 107 6.61 6.23 4.44
C TYR A 107 6.07 7.66 4.27
N GLU A 108 5.44 7.94 3.15
CA GLU A 108 4.72 9.19 2.90
C GLU A 108 3.22 8.92 2.74
N GLU A 109 2.40 9.69 3.46
CA GLU A 109 0.95 9.69 3.25
C GLU A 109 0.64 10.55 2.03
N ILE A 110 -0.01 9.95 1.04
CA ILE A 110 -0.46 10.62 -0.17
C ILE A 110 -1.96 10.44 -0.36
N TYR A 111 -2.57 11.31 -1.14
CA TYR A 111 -3.98 11.18 -1.48
C TYR A 111 -4.25 11.70 -2.89
N ASP A 112 -5.53 11.84 -3.28
CA ASP A 112 -6.01 12.18 -4.61
C ASP A 112 -5.15 13.23 -5.34
N SER A 113 -4.85 14.34 -4.67
CA SER A 113 -4.09 15.44 -5.29
C SER A 113 -2.69 15.02 -5.75
N THR A 114 -1.97 14.26 -4.92
CA THR A 114 -0.62 13.79 -5.26
C THR A 114 -0.67 12.84 -6.46
N VAL A 115 -1.65 11.93 -6.48
CA VAL A 115 -1.80 10.95 -7.57
C VAL A 115 -2.16 11.64 -8.89
N VAL A 116 -3.17 12.52 -8.87
CA VAL A 116 -3.63 13.24 -10.08
C VAL A 116 -2.55 14.17 -10.63
N MET A 117 -1.73 14.78 -9.76
CA MET A 117 -0.61 15.64 -10.14
C MET A 117 0.65 14.86 -10.56
N ASN A 118 0.53 13.57 -10.81
CA ASN A 118 1.62 12.70 -11.26
C ASN A 118 2.77 12.54 -10.26
N GLY A 119 2.45 12.51 -8.96
CA GLY A 119 3.45 12.32 -7.90
C GLY A 119 3.86 10.85 -7.67
N LEU A 120 3.12 9.86 -8.23
CA LEU A 120 3.42 8.44 -8.02
C LEU A 120 4.81 7.98 -8.51
N PRO A 121 5.36 8.47 -9.63
CA PRO A 121 6.67 8.06 -10.10
C PRO A 121 7.83 8.36 -9.14
N GLU A 122 7.62 9.16 -8.10
CA GLU A 122 8.60 9.40 -7.06
C GLU A 122 8.74 8.26 -6.05
N PHE A 123 7.82 7.28 -6.10
CA PHE A 123 7.75 6.14 -5.18
C PHE A 123 8.07 4.83 -5.90
N ASP A 124 8.57 3.85 -5.13
CA ASP A 124 8.78 2.48 -5.59
C ASP A 124 7.57 1.60 -5.26
N TRP A 125 6.87 1.88 -4.14
CA TRP A 125 5.77 1.09 -3.61
C TRP A 125 4.60 1.99 -3.18
N LEU A 126 3.40 1.67 -3.69
CA LEU A 126 2.13 2.23 -3.26
C LEU A 126 1.34 1.20 -2.47
N HIS A 127 0.86 1.60 -1.28
CA HIS A 127 -0.06 0.80 -0.47
C HIS A 127 -1.46 1.42 -0.47
N LEU A 128 -2.48 0.58 -0.74
CA LEU A 128 -3.92 0.88 -0.60
C LEU A 128 -4.51 -0.01 0.49
N HIS A 129 -5.43 0.50 1.28
CA HIS A 129 -6.06 -0.29 2.34
C HIS A 129 -7.58 -0.39 2.17
N HIS A 130 -8.35 0.61 2.60
CA HIS A 130 -9.82 0.52 2.60
C HIS A 130 -10.50 1.74 1.95
N GLU A 131 -9.78 2.45 1.11
CA GLU A 131 -10.30 3.58 0.38
C GLU A 131 -11.29 3.13 -0.71
N ASP A 132 -12.21 4.05 -1.05
CA ASP A 132 -13.17 3.86 -2.12
C ASP A 132 -12.71 4.56 -3.40
N PHE A 133 -12.62 3.83 -4.49
CA PHE A 133 -12.28 4.33 -5.82
C PHE A 133 -13.49 4.45 -6.75
N THR A 134 -14.70 4.18 -6.25
CA THR A 134 -15.94 4.25 -7.04
C THR A 134 -16.67 5.58 -6.89
N GLY A 135 -16.35 6.35 -5.86
CA GLY A 135 -17.06 7.57 -5.51
C GLY A 135 -18.38 7.34 -4.78
N GLN A 136 -18.66 6.11 -4.40
CA GLN A 136 -19.91 5.75 -3.69
C GLN A 136 -19.74 5.78 -2.16
N TYR A 137 -18.58 6.22 -1.64
CA TYR A 137 -18.26 6.25 -0.20
C TYR A 137 -18.45 4.89 0.48
N GLY A 138 -18.45 3.81 -0.29
CA GLY A 138 -18.53 2.43 0.16
C GLY A 138 -19.76 2.15 1.03
N LYS A 139 -19.55 1.34 2.03
CA LYS A 139 -20.59 0.85 2.96
C LYS A 139 -21.13 1.89 3.97
N PHE A 140 -20.57 3.09 4.01
CA PHE A 140 -20.84 4.03 5.11
C PHE A 140 -22.10 4.86 4.95
N TYR A 141 -22.61 5.08 3.72
CA TYR A 141 -23.77 5.94 3.47
C TYR A 141 -25.00 5.55 4.35
N ARG A 142 -25.41 4.29 4.29
CA ARG A 142 -26.63 3.84 4.98
C ARG A 142 -26.63 4.11 6.48
N ALA A 143 -25.49 3.94 7.14
CA ALA A 143 -25.37 4.06 8.58
C ALA A 143 -24.97 5.47 9.04
N TYR A 144 -24.27 6.24 8.19
CA TYR A 144 -23.53 7.43 8.63
C TYR A 144 -23.81 8.71 7.84
N HIS A 145 -24.69 8.70 6.81
CA HIS A 145 -24.95 9.88 5.97
C HIS A 145 -25.40 11.13 6.75
N THR A 146 -25.99 10.97 7.94
CA THR A 146 -26.38 12.08 8.82
C THR A 146 -25.29 12.51 9.79
N GLN A 147 -24.18 11.77 9.88
CA GLN A 147 -23.10 12.09 10.80
C GLN A 147 -22.22 13.23 10.27
N SER A 148 -21.80 14.11 11.17
CA SER A 148 -21.02 15.31 10.82
C SER A 148 -19.68 14.98 10.14
N TRP A 149 -19.00 13.93 10.58
CA TRP A 149 -17.75 13.47 9.98
C TRP A 149 -17.95 12.99 8.55
N TYR A 150 -19.03 12.22 8.30
CA TYR A 150 -19.35 11.72 6.95
C TYR A 150 -19.67 12.89 6.01
N GLN A 151 -20.54 13.80 6.44
CA GLN A 151 -20.88 15.00 5.66
C GLN A 151 -19.66 15.90 5.39
N LYS A 152 -18.72 15.96 6.35
CA LYS A 152 -17.45 16.66 6.13
C LYS A 152 -16.62 15.97 5.06
N GLN A 153 -16.50 14.65 5.12
CA GLN A 153 -15.77 13.85 4.12
C GLN A 153 -16.35 14.05 2.71
N VAL A 154 -17.67 14.03 2.56
CA VAL A 154 -18.33 14.30 1.27
C VAL A 154 -17.95 15.68 0.76
N ARG A 155 -18.13 16.74 1.56
CA ARG A 155 -17.77 18.11 1.17
C ARG A 155 -16.29 18.27 0.80
N ASP A 156 -15.39 17.64 1.56
CA ASP A 156 -13.95 17.70 1.31
C ASP A 156 -13.59 17.01 -0.02
N ASN A 157 -14.21 15.86 -0.32
CA ASN A 157 -14.01 15.16 -1.59
C ASN A 157 -14.57 15.93 -2.79
N GLU A 158 -15.78 16.51 -2.65
CA GLU A 158 -16.37 17.37 -3.70
C GLU A 158 -15.51 18.62 -3.96
N ALA A 159 -15.02 19.26 -2.89
CA ALA A 159 -14.13 20.40 -3.01
C ALA A 159 -12.80 20.02 -3.68
N THR A 160 -12.26 18.85 -3.37
CA THR A 160 -11.04 18.33 -3.99
C THR A 160 -11.26 18.01 -5.46
N ALA A 161 -12.35 17.33 -5.81
CA ALA A 161 -12.71 17.04 -7.20
C ALA A 161 -12.80 18.33 -8.02
N LYS A 162 -13.54 19.32 -7.53
CA LYS A 162 -13.68 20.62 -8.18
C LYS A 162 -12.34 21.36 -8.33
N LYS A 163 -11.50 21.34 -7.28
CA LYS A 163 -10.17 21.96 -7.31
C LYS A 163 -9.26 21.34 -8.37
N LEU A 164 -9.39 20.03 -8.57
CA LEU A 164 -8.59 19.26 -9.55
C LEU A 164 -9.23 19.26 -10.97
N GLY A 165 -10.37 19.94 -11.17
CA GLY A 165 -11.01 20.10 -12.47
C GLY A 165 -12.02 19.00 -12.82
N PHE A 166 -12.40 18.15 -11.88
CA PHE A 166 -13.42 17.11 -12.06
C PHE A 166 -14.80 17.64 -11.66
N LYS A 167 -15.84 17.16 -12.36
CA LYS A 167 -17.22 17.54 -12.06
C LYS A 167 -17.80 16.75 -10.89
N LYS A 168 -17.37 15.49 -10.74
CA LYS A 168 -17.85 14.53 -9.75
C LYS A 168 -16.70 13.89 -9.00
N VAL A 169 -16.98 13.39 -7.78
CA VAL A 169 -16.03 12.59 -7.02
C VAL A 169 -15.74 11.27 -7.71
N SER A 170 -16.75 10.63 -8.33
CA SER A 170 -16.56 9.39 -9.09
C SER A 170 -15.56 9.56 -10.26
N GLU A 171 -15.63 10.67 -10.99
CA GLU A 171 -14.67 11.00 -12.06
C GLU A 171 -13.23 11.19 -11.50
N LEU A 172 -13.09 11.87 -10.38
CA LEU A 172 -11.82 12.02 -9.69
C LEU A 172 -11.24 10.65 -9.29
N LYS A 173 -12.05 9.82 -8.63
CA LYS A 173 -11.63 8.50 -8.13
C LYS A 173 -11.26 7.54 -9.26
N LEU A 174 -12.01 7.55 -10.36
CA LEU A 174 -11.65 6.80 -11.56
C LEU A 174 -10.30 7.28 -12.14
N ASN A 175 -10.07 8.59 -12.21
CA ASN A 175 -8.79 9.11 -12.66
C ASN A 175 -7.64 8.67 -11.75
N VAL A 176 -7.85 8.67 -10.44
CA VAL A 176 -6.88 8.15 -9.46
C VAL A 176 -6.58 6.67 -9.74
N ALA A 177 -7.61 5.83 -9.94
CA ALA A 177 -7.43 4.42 -10.25
C ALA A 177 -6.63 4.20 -11.55
N ILE A 178 -6.93 4.98 -12.60
CA ILE A 178 -6.19 4.93 -13.86
C ILE A 178 -4.71 5.31 -13.66
N ARG A 179 -4.43 6.37 -12.90
CA ARG A 179 -3.04 6.77 -12.59
C ARG A 179 -2.28 5.72 -11.81
N ILE A 180 -2.95 5.03 -10.88
CA ILE A 180 -2.35 3.90 -10.16
C ILE A 180 -2.05 2.75 -11.12
N ARG A 181 -2.96 2.42 -12.05
CA ARG A 181 -2.70 1.42 -13.11
C ARG A 181 -1.49 1.80 -13.96
N GLU A 182 -1.40 3.07 -14.38
CA GLU A 182 -0.24 3.57 -15.14
C GLU A 182 1.07 3.46 -14.35
N PHE A 183 1.06 3.74 -13.06
CA PHE A 183 2.20 3.56 -12.17
C PHE A 183 2.67 2.09 -12.12
N VAL A 184 1.74 1.15 -11.97
CA VAL A 184 2.05 -0.30 -11.97
C VAL A 184 2.59 -0.73 -13.33
N ALA A 185 1.96 -0.31 -14.43
CA ALA A 185 2.44 -0.58 -15.78
C ALA A 185 3.83 0.01 -16.05
N GLY A 186 4.18 1.10 -15.38
CA GLY A 186 5.51 1.71 -15.41
C GLY A 186 6.56 1.03 -14.54
N GLY A 187 6.20 -0.06 -13.81
CA GLY A 187 7.12 -0.81 -12.95
C GLY A 187 7.02 -0.49 -11.46
N GLY A 188 6.06 0.32 -11.05
CA GLY A 188 5.77 0.56 -9.64
C GLY A 188 5.16 -0.67 -8.96
N PHE A 189 5.46 -0.87 -7.68
CA PHE A 189 4.88 -1.97 -6.90
C PHE A 189 3.61 -1.51 -6.19
N LEU A 190 2.52 -2.25 -6.38
CA LEU A 190 1.23 -2.01 -5.73
C LEU A 190 0.91 -3.15 -4.76
N PHE A 191 0.57 -2.79 -3.52
CA PHE A 191 0.00 -3.70 -2.55
C PHE A 191 -1.35 -3.17 -2.05
N THR A 192 -2.39 -3.96 -2.25
CA THR A 192 -3.77 -3.59 -1.87
C THR A 192 -4.31 -4.53 -0.80
N MET A 193 -5.13 -3.98 0.10
CA MET A 193 -5.81 -4.73 1.15
C MET A 193 -7.27 -4.30 1.27
N CYS A 194 -8.08 -5.16 1.90
CA CYS A 194 -9.45 -4.86 2.29
C CYS A 194 -10.31 -4.33 1.12
N SER A 195 -11.23 -3.41 1.40
CA SER A 195 -12.11 -2.81 0.37
C SER A 195 -11.38 -1.94 -0.65
N GLY A 196 -10.14 -1.52 -0.39
CA GLY A 196 -9.32 -0.86 -1.38
C GLY A 196 -9.04 -1.74 -2.60
N THR A 197 -8.88 -3.06 -2.40
CA THR A 197 -8.73 -4.03 -3.49
C THR A 197 -9.99 -4.08 -4.36
N ASP A 198 -11.14 -4.31 -3.74
CA ASP A 198 -12.41 -4.48 -4.45
C ASP A 198 -12.80 -3.19 -5.18
N SER A 199 -12.72 -2.04 -4.51
CA SER A 199 -13.13 -0.76 -5.10
C SER A 199 -12.21 -0.30 -6.21
N TYR A 200 -10.92 -0.62 -6.15
CA TYR A 200 -9.96 -0.34 -7.20
C TYR A 200 -10.25 -1.16 -8.47
N ASP A 201 -10.47 -2.47 -8.31
CA ASP A 201 -10.85 -3.37 -9.39
C ASP A 201 -12.18 -2.95 -10.05
N ILE A 202 -13.20 -2.67 -9.23
CA ILE A 202 -14.50 -2.20 -9.71
C ILE A 202 -14.36 -0.87 -10.48
N ALA A 203 -13.56 0.08 -9.99
CA ALA A 203 -13.37 1.36 -10.67
C ALA A 203 -12.76 1.18 -12.06
N LEU A 204 -11.76 0.31 -12.20
CA LEU A 204 -11.16 0.00 -13.51
C LEU A 204 -12.13 -0.75 -14.42
N SER A 205 -12.82 -1.75 -13.90
CA SER A 205 -13.82 -2.53 -14.66
C SER A 205 -15.00 -1.68 -15.14
N ALA A 206 -15.33 -0.61 -14.41
CA ALA A 206 -16.40 0.34 -14.76
C ALA A 206 -15.90 1.58 -15.52
N MET A 207 -14.72 1.56 -16.09
CA MET A 207 -14.04 2.70 -16.70
C MET A 207 -14.86 3.42 -17.77
N ASN A 208 -15.73 2.69 -18.48
CA ASN A 208 -16.55 3.16 -19.58
C ASN A 208 -18.03 3.35 -19.21
N THR A 209 -18.41 3.19 -17.95
CA THR A 209 -19.81 3.29 -17.52
C THR A 209 -19.91 3.96 -16.15
N ASP A 210 -20.91 4.79 -15.96
CA ASP A 210 -21.19 5.40 -14.66
C ASP A 210 -21.98 4.42 -13.78
N ILE A 211 -21.33 3.94 -12.73
CA ILE A 211 -21.93 3.04 -11.73
C ILE A 211 -22.34 3.78 -10.45
N CYS A 212 -22.04 5.09 -10.36
CA CYS A 212 -22.33 5.86 -9.17
C CYS A 212 -23.84 6.12 -9.05
N GLU A 213 -24.43 5.74 -7.91
CA GLU A 213 -25.86 5.93 -7.73
C GLU A 213 -26.19 7.38 -7.32
N HIS A 214 -27.37 7.84 -7.77
CA HIS A 214 -27.88 9.20 -7.55
C HIS A 214 -27.77 9.73 -6.11
N MET A 215 -27.83 8.86 -5.13
CA MET A 215 -27.71 9.27 -3.72
C MET A 215 -26.30 9.77 -3.34
N TYR A 216 -25.28 9.48 -4.16
CA TYR A 216 -23.90 9.88 -3.89
C TYR A 216 -23.49 11.13 -4.65
N ASP A 217 -23.92 11.26 -5.92
CA ASP A 217 -23.44 12.34 -6.81
C ASP A 217 -24.56 13.19 -7.44
N HIS A 218 -25.83 12.92 -7.07
CA HIS A 218 -27.05 13.62 -7.51
C HIS A 218 -27.37 13.44 -8.99
N ASP A 219 -26.85 12.43 -9.64
CA ASP A 219 -26.96 12.13 -11.05
C ASP A 219 -27.31 10.63 -11.23
N PRO A 220 -28.14 10.22 -12.17
CA PRO A 220 -28.46 8.81 -12.36
C PRO A 220 -27.28 8.05 -12.96
N SER A 221 -26.99 6.86 -12.43
CA SER A 221 -26.05 5.93 -13.05
C SER A 221 -26.49 5.53 -14.46
N THR A 222 -25.56 5.05 -15.27
CA THR A 222 -25.84 4.55 -16.63
C THR A 222 -26.88 3.43 -16.58
N PRO A 223 -27.98 3.50 -17.36
CA PRO A 223 -28.95 2.41 -17.43
C PRO A 223 -28.30 1.08 -17.80
N TYR A 224 -28.63 0.04 -17.04
CA TYR A 224 -28.08 -1.31 -17.24
C TYR A 224 -26.55 -1.39 -17.14
N PHE A 225 -25.91 -0.52 -16.35
CA PHE A 225 -24.45 -0.48 -16.18
C PHE A 225 -23.83 -1.85 -15.87
N GLN A 226 -24.56 -2.71 -15.16
CA GLN A 226 -24.08 -4.06 -14.81
C GLN A 226 -23.66 -4.89 -16.03
N SER A 227 -24.30 -4.69 -17.17
CA SER A 227 -23.95 -5.38 -18.42
C SER A 227 -22.80 -4.71 -19.20
N GLN A 228 -22.32 -3.57 -18.71
CA GLN A 228 -21.26 -2.77 -19.33
C GLN A 228 -19.96 -2.80 -18.56
N ILE A 229 -19.98 -3.39 -17.36
CA ILE A 229 -18.77 -3.59 -16.56
C ILE A 229 -17.91 -4.68 -17.23
N ASP A 230 -16.65 -4.38 -17.45
CA ASP A 230 -15.67 -5.29 -18.04
C ASP A 230 -14.62 -5.67 -17.01
N TYR A 231 -14.61 -6.95 -16.62
CA TYR A 231 -13.64 -7.51 -15.67
C TYR A 231 -12.44 -8.19 -16.35
N THR A 232 -12.24 -7.96 -17.64
CA THR A 232 -11.17 -8.62 -18.42
C THR A 232 -9.94 -7.74 -18.65
N ASP A 233 -9.99 -6.48 -18.26
CA ASP A 233 -8.91 -5.50 -18.41
C ASP A 233 -7.92 -5.50 -17.24
#